data_bbf330df92bfc2e83cd7208ddb371adc
#
_entry.id   bbf330df92bfc2e83cd7208ddb371adc
#
_cell.length_a   1.000
_cell.length_b   1.000
_cell.length_c   1.000
_cell.angle_alpha   90.00
_cell.angle_beta   90.00
_cell.angle_gamma   90.00
#
_symmetry.space_group_name_H-M   'P 1'
#
loop_
_entity.id
_entity.type
_entity.pdbx_description
1 polymer ?
#
loop_
_entity_poly.entity_id
_entity_poly.type
_entity_poly.pdbx_seq_one_letter_code
_entity_poly.pdbx_strand_id
1 'polypeptide(L)'
;MAFFCNWCTYTAADLAGVSRLRHAPNARIIRVMCSGRVDPQFILDAFAKGADGVLVGGCHPGDCHYMEGNYKALRRIRLLKRMLKDMGIAEQRFRLEWISASEGERVKTVINEMTEQVKALGPLGYPKKFEEWDKEMESLEQAVHGEEEAVHA
;
A
#
# COMPACT_ATOMS: atom_id res chain seq x y z
N MET A 1 0.43 6.36 -0.27
CA MET A 1 1.25 5.80 -1.37
C MET A 1 0.34 5.15 -2.39
N ALA A 2 0.59 5.28 -3.70
CA ALA A 2 -0.26 4.69 -4.73
C ALA A 2 0.60 3.97 -5.79
N PHE A 3 0.29 2.70 -6.10
CA PHE A 3 0.93 1.92 -7.16
C PHE A 3 -0.01 1.82 -8.35
N PHE A 4 0.30 2.50 -9.44
CA PHE A 4 -0.57 2.60 -10.61
C PHE A 4 0.00 1.86 -11.81
N CYS A 5 -0.82 1.01 -12.41
CA CYS A 5 -0.50 0.31 -13.65
C CYS A 5 -0.29 1.31 -14.79
N ASN A 6 0.83 1.18 -15.49
CA ASN A 6 1.22 2.06 -16.60
C ASN A 6 0.15 2.20 -17.70
N TRP A 7 -0.49 1.09 -18.06
CA TRP A 7 -1.36 1.02 -19.24
C TRP A 7 -2.78 1.52 -19.01
N CYS A 8 -3.21 1.65 -17.74
CA CYS A 8 -4.56 2.04 -17.39
C CYS A 8 -4.57 3.17 -16.34
N THR A 9 -4.43 2.84 -15.06
CA THR A 9 -4.61 3.80 -13.96
C THR A 9 -3.62 4.96 -14.00
N TYR A 10 -2.34 4.71 -14.39
CA TYR A 10 -1.37 5.79 -14.54
C TYR A 10 -1.70 6.69 -15.73
N THR A 11 -2.10 6.11 -16.87
CA THR A 11 -2.58 6.88 -18.03
C THR A 11 -3.82 7.70 -17.67
N ALA A 12 -4.74 7.15 -16.86
CA ALA A 12 -5.88 7.90 -16.35
C ALA A 12 -5.46 9.05 -15.42
N ALA A 13 -4.40 8.86 -14.63
CA ALA A 13 -3.84 9.93 -13.80
C ALA A 13 -3.21 11.05 -14.66
N ASP A 14 -2.50 10.70 -15.73
CA ASP A 14 -2.00 11.66 -16.72
C ASP A 14 -3.15 12.43 -17.38
N LEU A 15 -4.22 11.72 -17.78
CA LEU A 15 -5.42 12.34 -18.33
C LEU A 15 -6.05 13.32 -17.33
N ALA A 16 -6.14 12.94 -16.07
CA ALA A 16 -6.64 13.81 -15.00
C ALA A 16 -5.79 15.09 -14.88
N GLY A 17 -4.46 14.95 -14.94
CA GLY A 17 -3.51 16.06 -14.89
C GLY A 17 -3.66 17.02 -16.07
N VAL A 18 -3.69 16.50 -17.30
CA VAL A 18 -3.88 17.28 -18.54
C VAL A 18 -5.24 17.98 -18.55
N SER A 19 -6.28 17.29 -18.06
CA SER A 19 -7.64 17.85 -17.92
C SER A 19 -7.78 18.79 -16.71
N ARG A 20 -6.70 19.06 -15.98
CA ARG A 20 -6.68 19.93 -14.78
C ARG A 20 -7.69 19.52 -13.70
N LEU A 21 -7.95 18.23 -13.59
CA LEU A 21 -8.80 17.67 -12.54
C LEU A 21 -8.01 17.70 -11.21
N ARG A 22 -8.43 18.56 -10.31
CA ARG A 22 -7.77 18.73 -9.01
C ARG A 22 -8.15 17.58 -8.06
N HIS A 23 -7.17 16.97 -7.45
CA HIS A 23 -7.34 15.99 -6.38
C HIS A 23 -6.41 16.31 -5.19
N ALA A 24 -6.60 15.61 -4.07
CA ALA A 24 -5.79 15.81 -2.88
C ALA A 24 -4.29 15.57 -3.17
N PRO A 25 -3.37 16.46 -2.71
CA PRO A 25 -1.93 16.36 -2.99
C PRO A 25 -1.21 15.28 -2.16
N ASN A 26 -1.94 14.58 -1.30
CA ASN A 26 -1.40 13.60 -0.37
C ASN A 26 -0.97 12.28 -1.03
N ALA A 27 -1.40 12.01 -2.28
CA ALA A 27 -1.05 10.79 -3.00
C ALA A 27 0.34 10.90 -3.63
N ARG A 28 1.22 9.93 -3.32
CA ARG A 28 2.49 9.72 -4.01
C ARG A 28 2.32 8.53 -4.94
N ILE A 29 2.39 8.78 -6.26
CA ILE A 29 2.15 7.77 -7.28
C ILE A 29 3.46 7.14 -7.72
N ILE A 30 3.53 5.81 -7.63
CA ILE A 30 4.60 4.98 -8.19
C ILE A 30 4.01 4.24 -9.39
N ARG A 31 4.62 4.47 -10.55
CA ARG A 31 4.26 3.78 -11.79
C ARG A 31 4.84 2.38 -11.82
N VAL A 32 4.02 1.38 -12.06
CA VAL A 32 4.42 -0.01 -12.28
C VAL A 32 3.93 -0.47 -13.64
N MET A 33 4.68 -1.35 -14.31
CA MET A 33 4.27 -1.80 -15.65
C MET A 33 2.93 -2.53 -15.65
N CYS A 34 2.61 -3.25 -14.58
CA CYS A 34 1.34 -3.93 -14.41
C CYS A 34 0.99 -4.04 -12.93
N SER A 35 -0.29 -3.97 -12.57
CA SER A 35 -0.73 -4.24 -11.19
C SER A 35 -0.31 -5.63 -10.71
N GLY A 36 -0.20 -6.61 -11.62
CA GLY A 36 0.34 -7.94 -11.31
C GLY A 36 1.81 -7.96 -10.89
N ARG A 37 2.56 -6.85 -11.09
CA ARG A 37 3.94 -6.70 -10.59
C ARG A 37 3.98 -6.24 -9.14
N VAL A 38 2.89 -5.70 -8.63
CA VAL A 38 2.83 -5.24 -7.23
C VAL A 38 2.93 -6.45 -6.32
N ASP A 39 4.07 -6.57 -5.64
CA ASP A 39 4.32 -7.58 -4.63
C ASP A 39 3.70 -7.14 -3.30
N PRO A 40 3.15 -8.05 -2.48
CA PRO A 40 2.74 -7.75 -1.11
C PRO A 40 3.82 -7.03 -0.29
N GLN A 41 5.08 -7.36 -0.50
CA GLN A 41 6.22 -6.70 0.12
C GLN A 41 6.22 -5.19 -0.09
N PHE A 42 5.87 -4.70 -1.30
CA PHE A 42 5.83 -3.26 -1.59
C PHE A 42 4.81 -2.52 -0.73
N ILE A 43 3.69 -3.18 -0.44
CA ILE A 43 2.64 -2.61 0.41
C ILE A 43 3.08 -2.60 1.88
N LEU A 44 3.68 -3.70 2.35
CA LEU A 44 4.24 -3.80 3.70
C LEU A 44 5.36 -2.77 3.91
N ASP A 45 6.28 -2.64 2.97
CA ASP A 45 7.36 -1.64 3.00
C ASP A 45 6.81 -0.20 3.00
N ALA A 46 5.74 0.06 2.26
CA ALA A 46 5.11 1.36 2.26
C ALA A 46 4.57 1.73 3.65
N PHE A 47 3.89 0.80 4.32
CA PHE A 47 3.42 1.01 5.70
C PHE A 47 4.57 1.13 6.69
N ALA A 48 5.58 0.26 6.58
CA ALA A 48 6.79 0.30 7.43
C ALA A 48 7.53 1.63 7.30
N LYS A 49 7.55 2.24 6.11
CA LYS A 49 8.17 3.55 5.83
C LYS A 49 7.25 4.75 6.11
N GLY A 50 6.11 4.53 6.74
CA GLY A 50 5.24 5.60 7.24
C GLY A 50 4.11 6.03 6.31
N ALA A 51 3.73 5.22 5.31
CA ALA A 51 2.52 5.48 4.58
C ALA A 51 1.28 5.20 5.45
N ASP A 52 0.38 6.16 5.59
CA ASP A 52 -0.87 5.99 6.33
C ASP A 52 -1.94 5.24 5.55
N GLY A 53 -1.76 5.12 4.23
CA GLY A 53 -2.64 4.38 3.33
C GLY A 53 -1.95 4.00 2.03
N VAL A 54 -2.37 2.87 1.44
CA VAL A 54 -1.83 2.34 0.19
C VAL A 54 -2.96 2.03 -0.80
N LEU A 55 -2.85 2.59 -2.01
CA LEU A 55 -3.76 2.38 -3.12
C LEU A 55 -3.06 1.61 -4.24
N VAL A 56 -3.69 0.57 -4.74
CA VAL A 56 -3.25 -0.13 -5.96
C VAL A 56 -4.29 0.10 -7.05
N GLY A 57 -3.85 0.61 -8.19
CA GLY A 57 -4.69 0.83 -9.36
C GLY A 57 -4.31 -0.11 -10.50
N GLY A 58 -5.29 -0.82 -11.04
CA GLY A 58 -5.12 -1.77 -12.14
C GLY A 58 -6.18 -1.65 -13.22
N CYS A 59 -5.98 -2.37 -14.33
CA CYS A 59 -6.94 -2.47 -15.41
C CYS A 59 -8.18 -3.25 -14.97
N HIS A 60 -9.34 -2.91 -15.51
CA HIS A 60 -10.55 -3.70 -15.31
C HIS A 60 -10.32 -5.19 -15.65
N PRO A 61 -11.02 -6.13 -14.98
CA PRO A 61 -10.99 -7.54 -15.33
C PRO A 61 -11.32 -7.75 -16.83
N GLY A 62 -10.44 -8.47 -17.54
CA GLY A 62 -10.55 -8.65 -18.99
C GLY A 62 -9.72 -7.68 -19.83
N ASP A 63 -9.37 -6.49 -19.33
CA ASP A 63 -8.67 -5.43 -20.08
C ASP A 63 -7.17 -5.32 -19.76
N CYS A 64 -6.60 -6.33 -19.11
CA CYS A 64 -5.19 -6.28 -18.75
C CYS A 64 -4.29 -6.38 -19.97
N HIS A 65 -3.39 -5.41 -20.18
CA HIS A 65 -2.40 -5.43 -21.26
C HIS A 65 -1.56 -6.72 -21.30
N TYR A 66 -1.32 -7.34 -20.16
CA TYR A 66 -0.60 -8.61 -19.99
C TYR A 66 -1.54 -9.80 -19.73
N MET A 67 -2.80 -9.69 -20.12
CA MET A 67 -3.88 -10.68 -20.04
C MET A 67 -4.32 -11.02 -18.61
N GLU A 68 -3.41 -11.45 -17.71
CA GLU A 68 -3.74 -11.98 -16.39
C GLU A 68 -3.24 -11.13 -15.19
N GLY A 69 -2.53 -10.04 -15.44
CA GLY A 69 -1.87 -9.29 -14.37
C GLY A 69 -2.81 -8.77 -13.28
N ASN A 70 -4.00 -8.29 -13.67
CA ASN A 70 -5.03 -7.84 -12.72
C ASN A 70 -5.60 -9.00 -11.89
N TYR A 71 -5.79 -10.18 -12.46
CA TYR A 71 -6.22 -11.36 -11.70
C TYR A 71 -5.15 -11.84 -10.70
N LYS A 72 -3.87 -11.77 -11.08
CA LYS A 72 -2.75 -12.05 -10.17
C LYS A 72 -2.72 -11.05 -9.01
N ALA A 73 -2.88 -9.75 -9.31
CA ALA A 73 -3.01 -8.70 -8.30
C ALA A 73 -4.19 -8.97 -7.35
N LEU A 74 -5.38 -9.28 -7.89
CA LEU A 74 -6.57 -9.53 -7.10
C LEU A 74 -6.37 -10.66 -6.08
N ARG A 75 -5.78 -11.78 -6.50
CA ARG A 75 -5.51 -12.93 -5.60
C ARG A 75 -4.57 -12.56 -4.47
N ARG A 76 -3.44 -11.90 -4.78
CA ARG A 76 -2.46 -11.47 -3.78
C ARG A 76 -3.04 -10.45 -2.80
N ILE A 77 -3.76 -9.47 -3.32
CA ILE A 77 -4.34 -8.39 -2.51
C ILE A 77 -5.43 -8.91 -1.58
N ARG A 78 -6.24 -9.87 -2.01
CA ARG A 78 -7.25 -10.49 -1.12
C ARG A 78 -6.60 -11.19 0.08
N LEU A 79 -5.52 -11.93 -0.15
CA LEU A 79 -4.76 -12.56 0.92
C LEU A 79 -4.10 -11.52 1.83
N LEU A 80 -3.43 -10.53 1.23
CA LEU A 80 -2.76 -9.46 1.96
C LEU A 80 -3.73 -8.66 2.84
N LYS A 81 -4.92 -8.33 2.35
CA LYS A 81 -5.95 -7.64 3.16
C LYS A 81 -6.27 -8.40 4.45
N ARG A 82 -6.37 -9.72 4.37
CA ARG A 82 -6.60 -10.55 5.56
C ARG A 82 -5.43 -10.47 6.53
N MET A 83 -4.19 -10.59 6.04
CA MET A 83 -2.99 -10.45 6.85
C MET A 83 -2.88 -9.06 7.50
N LEU A 84 -3.11 -7.99 6.74
CA LEU A 84 -3.08 -6.62 7.27
C LEU A 84 -4.11 -6.40 8.39
N LYS A 85 -5.29 -6.99 8.26
CA LYS A 85 -6.30 -6.97 9.32
C LYS A 85 -5.81 -7.66 10.60
N ASP A 86 -5.17 -8.83 10.47
CA ASP A 86 -4.61 -9.57 11.60
C ASP A 86 -3.44 -8.80 12.25
N MET A 87 -2.71 -7.98 11.48
CA MET A 87 -1.68 -7.04 11.96
C MET A 87 -2.25 -5.75 12.58
N GLY A 88 -3.58 -5.60 12.66
CA GLY A 88 -4.23 -4.41 13.23
C GLY A 88 -4.27 -3.19 12.29
N ILE A 89 -4.01 -3.37 10.99
CA ILE A 89 -4.15 -2.31 9.99
C ILE A 89 -5.60 -2.23 9.53
N ALA A 90 -6.25 -1.08 9.74
CA ALA A 90 -7.62 -0.86 9.33
C ALA A 90 -7.81 -1.06 7.82
N GLU A 91 -8.88 -1.76 7.42
CA GLU A 91 -9.12 -2.14 6.02
C GLU A 91 -9.18 -0.94 5.08
N GLN A 92 -9.66 0.21 5.56
CA GLN A 92 -9.76 1.46 4.80
C GLN A 92 -8.38 2.03 4.40
N ARG A 93 -7.28 1.56 5.02
CA ARG A 93 -5.92 2.01 4.71
C ARG A 93 -5.33 1.33 3.48
N PHE A 94 -5.96 0.26 3.00
CA PHE A 94 -5.49 -0.48 1.82
C PHE A 94 -6.61 -0.73 0.82
N ARG A 95 -6.47 -0.17 -0.39
CA ARG A 95 -7.51 -0.21 -1.43
C ARG A 95 -6.95 -0.71 -2.75
N LEU A 96 -7.72 -1.55 -3.46
CA LEU A 96 -7.51 -1.94 -4.85
C LEU A 96 -8.64 -1.37 -5.68
N GLU A 97 -8.30 -0.66 -6.75
CA GLU A 97 -9.26 -0.09 -7.70
C GLU A 97 -8.97 -0.50 -9.12
N TRP A 98 -10.03 -0.72 -9.86
CA TRP A 98 -9.97 -0.94 -11.29
C TRP A 98 -10.33 0.37 -11.99
N ILE A 99 -9.40 0.88 -12.81
CA ILE A 99 -9.53 2.17 -13.48
C ILE A 99 -8.95 2.02 -14.88
N SER A 100 -9.76 2.32 -15.92
CA SER A 100 -9.29 2.33 -17.31
C SER A 100 -8.56 3.65 -17.65
N ALA A 101 -7.81 3.66 -18.75
CA ALA A 101 -7.03 4.82 -19.19
C ALA A 101 -7.88 6.09 -19.42
N SER A 102 -9.18 5.93 -19.75
CA SER A 102 -10.10 7.02 -20.00
C SER A 102 -10.80 7.57 -18.74
N GLU A 103 -10.61 6.93 -17.59
CA GLU A 103 -11.34 7.25 -16.35
C GLU A 103 -10.58 8.23 -15.43
N GLY A 104 -10.09 9.37 -15.96
CA GLY A 104 -9.39 10.39 -15.17
C GLY A 104 -10.20 10.94 -13.99
N GLU A 105 -11.51 11.14 -14.14
CA GLU A 105 -12.40 11.58 -13.05
C GLU A 105 -12.47 10.52 -11.92
N ARG A 106 -12.43 9.24 -12.27
CA ARG A 106 -12.42 8.18 -11.27
C ARG A 106 -11.13 8.19 -10.43
N VAL A 107 -9.98 8.47 -11.05
CA VAL A 107 -8.70 8.64 -10.32
C VAL A 107 -8.83 9.75 -9.27
N LYS A 108 -9.34 10.92 -9.66
CA LYS A 108 -9.60 12.03 -8.75
C LYS A 108 -10.50 11.63 -7.59
N THR A 109 -11.62 11.00 -7.90
CA THR A 109 -12.62 10.56 -6.90
C THR A 109 -12.00 9.60 -5.90
N VAL A 110 -11.33 8.55 -6.38
CA VAL A 110 -10.70 7.52 -5.54
C VAL A 110 -9.60 8.10 -4.64
N ILE A 111 -8.76 8.99 -5.17
CA ILE A 111 -7.70 9.63 -4.37
C ILE A 111 -8.32 10.51 -3.26
N ASN A 112 -9.35 11.30 -3.58
CA ASN A 112 -10.00 12.15 -2.59
C ASN A 112 -10.69 11.33 -1.50
N GLU A 113 -11.52 10.36 -1.87
CA GLU A 113 -12.20 9.47 -0.93
C GLU A 113 -11.21 8.79 0.02
N MET A 114 -10.15 8.19 -0.54
CA MET A 114 -9.15 7.51 0.27
C MET A 114 -8.39 8.48 1.18
N THR A 115 -8.07 9.67 0.70
CA THR A 115 -7.40 10.69 1.50
C THR A 115 -8.25 11.12 2.70
N GLU A 116 -9.55 11.30 2.50
CA GLU A 116 -10.48 11.65 3.58
C GLU A 116 -10.64 10.51 4.59
N GLN A 117 -10.80 9.27 4.11
CA GLN A 117 -10.87 8.08 4.96
C GLN A 117 -9.63 7.92 5.83
N VAL A 118 -8.44 8.04 5.23
CA VAL A 118 -7.16 7.91 5.94
C VAL A 118 -6.95 9.06 6.93
N LYS A 119 -7.32 10.28 6.58
CA LYS A 119 -7.29 11.43 7.52
C LYS A 119 -8.19 11.22 8.72
N ALA A 120 -9.38 10.69 8.51
CA ALA A 120 -10.32 10.39 9.60
C ALA A 120 -9.79 9.32 10.58
N LEU A 121 -8.99 8.37 10.07
CA LEU A 121 -8.34 7.34 10.89
C LEU A 121 -7.09 7.85 11.64
N GLY A 122 -6.54 9.00 11.24
CA GLY A 122 -5.29 9.53 11.79
C GLY A 122 -4.04 8.78 11.31
N PRO A 123 -2.85 9.14 11.80
CA PRO A 123 -1.59 8.50 11.43
C PRO A 123 -1.54 7.03 11.87
N LEU A 124 -0.94 6.17 11.05
CA LEU A 124 -0.74 4.77 11.39
C LEU A 124 0.41 4.58 12.41
N GLY A 125 1.46 5.39 12.28
CA GLY A 125 2.55 5.47 13.26
C GLY A 125 3.49 4.25 13.31
N TYR A 126 3.47 3.39 12.28
CA TYR A 126 4.29 2.17 12.25
C TYR A 126 5.80 2.39 12.39
N PRO A 127 6.45 3.41 11.78
CA PRO A 127 7.87 3.61 11.97
C PRO A 127 8.28 3.71 13.44
N LYS A 128 7.49 4.42 14.26
CA LYS A 128 7.74 4.52 15.71
C LYS A 128 7.55 3.20 16.44
N LYS A 129 6.55 2.40 16.04
CA LYS A 129 6.33 1.07 16.63
C LYS A 129 7.46 0.11 16.30
N PHE A 130 8.03 0.17 15.09
CA PHE A 130 9.19 -0.64 14.73
C PHE A 130 10.41 -0.27 15.56
N GLU A 131 10.69 1.01 15.75
CA GLU A 131 11.78 1.46 16.63
C GLU A 131 11.60 1.00 18.09
N GLU A 132 10.36 0.95 18.57
CA GLU A 132 10.03 0.44 19.91
C GLU A 132 10.25 -1.08 19.98
N TRP A 133 9.78 -1.83 18.99
CA TRP A 133 9.98 -3.28 18.93
C TRP A 133 11.44 -3.68 18.77
N ASP A 134 12.21 -2.96 17.95
CA ASP A 134 13.65 -3.21 17.80
C ASP A 134 14.38 -3.06 19.14
N LYS A 135 14.06 -2.01 19.92
CA LYS A 135 14.62 -1.82 21.27
C LYS A 135 14.21 -2.93 22.25
N GLU A 136 12.94 -3.37 22.16
CA GLU A 136 12.44 -4.46 22.98
C GLU A 136 13.15 -5.77 22.63
N MET A 137 13.34 -6.08 21.34
CA MET A 137 14.07 -7.25 20.88
C MET A 137 15.53 -7.23 21.34
N GLU A 138 16.24 -6.10 21.18
CA GLU A 138 17.61 -5.94 21.65
C GLU A 138 17.73 -6.20 23.16
N SER A 139 16.75 -5.72 23.95
CA SER A 139 16.74 -5.95 25.40
C SER A 139 16.52 -7.40 25.77
N LEU A 140 15.68 -8.12 25.03
CA LEU A 140 15.43 -9.55 25.22
C LEU A 140 16.67 -10.39 24.85
N GLU A 141 17.33 -10.07 23.73
CA GLU A 141 18.57 -10.73 23.32
C GLU A 141 19.68 -10.58 24.37
N GLN A 142 19.84 -9.39 24.93
CA GLN A 142 20.81 -9.14 26.00
C GLN A 142 20.48 -9.93 27.28
N ALA A 143 19.20 -10.04 27.64
CA ALA A 143 18.77 -10.82 28.79
C ALA A 143 19.06 -12.32 28.63
N VAL A 144 18.79 -12.87 27.45
CA VAL A 144 19.07 -14.28 27.13
C VAL A 144 20.58 -14.59 27.19
N HIS A 145 21.41 -13.74 26.59
CA HIS A 145 22.87 -13.93 26.63
C HIS A 145 23.42 -13.79 28.05
N GLY A 146 22.90 -12.89 28.87
CA GLY A 146 23.31 -12.77 30.26
C GLY A 146 22.97 -14.00 31.12
N GLU A 147 21.86 -14.69 30.84
CA GLU A 147 21.49 -15.94 31.52
C GLU A 147 22.37 -17.11 31.06
N GLU A 148 22.77 -17.19 29.78
CA GLU A 148 23.67 -18.22 29.27
C GLU A 148 25.07 -18.09 29.86
N GLU A 149 25.61 -16.89 30.04
CA GLU A 149 26.91 -16.67 30.67
C GLU A 149 26.86 -17.04 32.17
N ALA A 150 25.75 -16.78 32.87
CA ALA A 150 25.60 -17.10 34.29
C ALA A 150 25.47 -18.61 34.54
N VAL A 151 25.02 -19.41 33.58
CA VAL A 151 24.89 -20.88 33.69
C VAL A 151 26.23 -21.57 33.44
N HIS A 152 27.18 -20.94 32.75
CA HIS A 152 28.51 -21.48 32.42
C HIS A 152 29.64 -20.97 33.31
N ALA A 153 29.34 -20.13 34.29
CA ALA A 153 30.26 -19.61 35.30
C ALA A 153 30.15 -20.41 36.61
#